data_c630096d9eb05eea077e5b2fa52243dd
#
_entry.id   c630096d9eb05eea077e5b2fa52243dd
#
_cell.length_a   1.000
_cell.length_b   1.000
_cell.length_c   1.000
_cell.angle_alpha   90.00
_cell.angle_beta   90.00
_cell.angle_gamma   90.00
#
_symmetry.space_group_name_H-M   'P 1'
#
loop_
_entity.id
_entity.type
_entity.pdbx_description
1 polymer ?
#
loop_
_entity_poly.entity_id
_entity_poly.type
_entity_poly.pdbx_seq_one_letter_code
_entity_poly.pdbx_strand_id
1 'polypeptide(L)'
;MKIDNTKKFIPINIGVLTISDTRNESTDKSGNILVNKIKELGHHIHEKKILKDDKEEIKKTILKWCDETADVIISTGGTGLTGRDITIEALEEIKDKEIPGFGELFRMISYKTIGPSTIQSRALGIICKGKYIFALPGSSGAVTDAWEEILKFQLDARFVPCNFINIIPRLKEK
;
A
#
# COMPACT_ATOMS: atom_id res chain seq x y z
N MET A 1 8.09 16.99 9.38
CA MET A 1 6.70 16.54 9.13
C MET A 1 5.87 16.99 10.32
N LYS A 2 4.68 17.58 10.09
CA LYS A 2 3.88 18.24 11.14
C LYS A 2 2.50 17.59 11.25
N ILE A 3 2.12 17.24 12.49
CA ILE A 3 0.76 16.78 12.85
C ILE A 3 0.03 17.95 13.51
N ASP A 4 -1.17 18.25 13.03
CA ASP A 4 -2.07 19.25 13.61
C ASP A 4 -2.98 18.58 14.65
N ASN A 5 -2.60 18.67 15.91
CA ASN A 5 -3.32 18.06 17.02
C ASN A 5 -4.69 18.71 17.32
N THR A 6 -5.05 19.81 16.65
CA THR A 6 -6.40 20.40 16.74
C THR A 6 -7.43 19.65 15.92
N LYS A 7 -6.97 18.86 14.92
CA LYS A 7 -7.81 17.99 14.07
C LYS A 7 -8.05 16.64 14.73
N LYS A 8 -9.15 16.01 14.37
CA LYS A 8 -9.45 14.65 14.80
C LYS A 8 -8.73 13.63 13.93
N PHE A 9 -8.22 12.58 14.53
CA PHE A 9 -7.83 11.37 13.80
C PHE A 9 -9.08 10.69 13.23
N ILE A 10 -9.00 10.25 11.98
CA ILE A 10 -10.09 9.56 11.29
C ILE A 10 -9.62 8.14 11.00
N PRO A 11 -10.13 7.11 11.71
CA PRO A 11 -9.81 5.73 11.40
C PRO A 11 -10.41 5.33 10.04
N ILE A 12 -9.68 4.51 9.29
CA ILE A 12 -10.11 3.95 8.01
C ILE A 12 -9.89 2.44 8.01
N ASN A 13 -10.53 1.74 7.04
CA ASN A 13 -10.39 0.30 6.85
C ASN A 13 -9.32 0.01 5.81
N ILE A 14 -8.29 -0.75 6.21
CA ILE A 14 -7.14 -1.06 5.36
C ILE A 14 -7.04 -2.56 5.11
N GLY A 15 -7.07 -2.96 3.83
CA GLY A 15 -6.77 -4.32 3.39
C GLY A 15 -5.25 -4.53 3.29
N VAL A 16 -4.76 -5.67 3.76
CA VAL A 16 -3.35 -6.09 3.63
C VAL A 16 -3.26 -7.33 2.77
N LEU A 17 -2.59 -7.23 1.63
CA LEU A 17 -2.46 -8.31 0.66
C LEU A 17 -0.99 -8.72 0.49
N THR A 18 -0.62 -9.90 0.96
CA THR A 18 0.72 -10.45 0.72
C THR A 18 0.69 -11.32 -0.53
N ILE A 19 1.58 -11.04 -1.48
CA ILE A 19 1.68 -11.76 -2.74
C ILE A 19 2.99 -12.54 -2.74
N SER A 20 2.87 -13.87 -2.71
CA SER A 20 4.03 -14.76 -2.61
C SER A 20 3.65 -16.23 -2.85
N ASP A 21 4.45 -16.92 -3.65
CA ASP A 21 4.32 -18.38 -3.84
C ASP A 21 4.77 -19.20 -2.63
N THR A 22 5.57 -18.62 -1.71
CA THR A 22 6.25 -19.36 -0.66
C THR A 22 5.83 -18.99 0.76
N ARG A 23 5.14 -17.86 0.94
CA ARG A 23 4.71 -17.39 2.27
C ARG A 23 3.41 -18.06 2.70
N ASN A 24 3.27 -18.23 4.01
CA ASN A 24 2.02 -18.60 4.68
C ASN A 24 1.86 -17.73 5.95
N GLU A 25 0.81 -17.92 6.71
CA GLU A 25 0.50 -17.10 7.89
C GLU A 25 1.65 -17.04 8.91
N SER A 26 2.41 -18.14 9.08
CA SER A 26 3.53 -18.18 10.03
C SER A 26 4.81 -17.54 9.51
N THR A 27 4.97 -17.41 8.19
CA THR A 27 6.20 -16.91 7.55
C THR A 27 6.03 -15.52 6.93
N ASP A 28 4.82 -14.97 6.92
CA ASP A 28 4.49 -13.65 6.35
C ASP A 28 4.91 -12.51 7.28
N LYS A 29 6.21 -12.22 7.32
CA LYS A 29 6.76 -11.14 8.15
C LYS A 29 6.30 -9.76 7.68
N SER A 30 6.31 -9.48 6.38
CA SER A 30 5.97 -8.16 5.82
C SER A 30 4.49 -7.81 6.02
N GLY A 31 3.57 -8.73 5.75
CA GLY A 31 2.15 -8.52 6.01
C GLY A 31 1.85 -8.34 7.50
N ASN A 32 2.50 -9.10 8.38
CA ASN A 32 2.33 -8.96 9.82
C ASN A 32 2.86 -7.62 10.34
N ILE A 33 3.97 -7.10 9.81
CA ILE A 33 4.48 -5.76 10.12
C ILE A 33 3.43 -4.70 9.75
N LEU A 34 2.87 -4.77 8.54
CA LEU A 34 1.83 -3.83 8.11
C LEU A 34 0.61 -3.87 9.02
N VAL A 35 0.10 -5.07 9.32
CA VAL A 35 -1.06 -5.23 10.22
C VAL A 35 -0.82 -4.58 11.57
N ASN A 36 0.34 -4.81 12.17
CA ASN A 36 0.68 -4.25 13.47
C ASN A 36 0.76 -2.71 13.41
N LYS A 37 1.46 -2.16 12.43
CA LYS A 37 1.62 -0.71 12.25
C LYS A 37 0.30 0.00 11.95
N ILE A 38 -0.58 -0.62 11.17
CA ILE A 38 -1.93 -0.11 10.89
C ILE A 38 -2.73 0.00 12.19
N LYS A 39 -2.72 -1.06 13.01
CA LYS A 39 -3.43 -1.10 14.29
C LYS A 39 -2.84 -0.12 15.31
N GLU A 40 -1.51 -0.04 15.40
CA GLU A 40 -0.81 0.89 16.29
C GLU A 40 -1.16 2.36 15.99
N LEU A 41 -1.36 2.72 14.73
CA LEU A 41 -1.81 4.07 14.35
C LEU A 41 -3.29 4.32 14.68
N GLY A 42 -4.09 3.27 14.87
CA GLY A 42 -5.51 3.36 15.22
C GLY A 42 -6.47 3.11 14.04
N HIS A 43 -5.99 2.56 12.94
CA HIS A 43 -6.83 2.13 11.82
C HIS A 43 -7.36 0.70 12.02
N HIS A 44 -8.37 0.33 11.22
CA HIS A 44 -8.97 -0.99 11.22
C HIS A 44 -8.42 -1.84 10.07
N ILE A 45 -8.19 -3.14 10.35
CA ILE A 45 -7.90 -4.10 9.30
C ILE A 45 -9.22 -4.52 8.65
N HIS A 46 -9.37 -4.26 7.35
CA HIS A 46 -10.48 -4.78 6.57
C HIS A 46 -10.34 -6.31 6.42
N GLU A 47 -9.24 -6.75 5.85
CA GLU A 47 -8.87 -8.16 5.70
C GLU A 47 -7.35 -8.26 5.54
N LYS A 48 -6.73 -9.35 6.04
CA LYS A 48 -5.38 -9.76 5.68
C LYS A 48 -5.47 -11.03 4.87
N LYS A 49 -4.84 -11.08 3.70
CA LYS A 49 -4.84 -12.25 2.81
C LYS A 49 -3.47 -12.48 2.20
N ILE A 50 -3.13 -13.76 1.98
CA ILE A 50 -1.95 -14.16 1.23
C ILE A 50 -2.43 -14.81 -0.07
N LEU A 51 -1.89 -14.34 -1.20
CA LEU A 51 -2.13 -14.91 -2.53
C LEU A 51 -0.82 -15.35 -3.16
N LYS A 52 -0.92 -16.30 -4.06
CA LYS A 52 0.16 -16.61 -4.98
C LYS A 52 0.33 -15.52 -6.03
N ASP A 53 1.46 -15.55 -6.74
CA ASP A 53 1.71 -14.66 -7.87
C ASP A 53 0.82 -15.07 -9.07
N ASP A 54 -0.49 -14.77 -8.95
CA ASP A 54 -1.54 -14.97 -9.96
C ASP A 54 -2.26 -13.65 -10.22
N LYS A 55 -2.10 -13.13 -11.45
CA LYS A 55 -2.60 -11.81 -11.84
C LYS A 55 -4.12 -11.69 -11.69
N GLU A 56 -4.86 -12.71 -12.11
CA GLU A 56 -6.33 -12.65 -12.06
C GLU A 56 -6.86 -12.73 -10.62
N GLU A 57 -6.26 -13.55 -9.77
CA GLU A 57 -6.64 -13.62 -8.36
C GLU A 57 -6.28 -12.33 -7.59
N ILE A 58 -5.15 -11.69 -7.93
CA ILE A 58 -4.78 -10.38 -7.38
C ILE A 58 -5.83 -9.34 -7.75
N LYS A 59 -6.14 -9.18 -9.05
CA LYS A 59 -7.15 -8.25 -9.55
C LYS A 59 -8.51 -8.49 -8.90
N LYS A 60 -8.98 -9.73 -8.92
CA LYS A 60 -10.26 -10.14 -8.35
C LYS A 60 -10.37 -9.77 -6.86
N THR A 61 -9.31 -10.04 -6.09
CA THR A 61 -9.31 -9.75 -4.65
C THR A 61 -9.34 -8.23 -4.41
N ILE A 62 -8.53 -7.47 -5.11
CA ILE A 62 -8.48 -6.01 -4.98
C ILE A 62 -9.81 -5.38 -5.39
N LEU A 63 -10.38 -5.77 -6.53
CA LEU A 63 -11.67 -5.25 -7.00
C LEU A 63 -12.80 -5.58 -6.03
N LYS A 64 -12.82 -6.80 -5.47
CA LYS A 64 -13.76 -7.20 -4.42
C LYS A 64 -13.65 -6.28 -3.21
N TRP A 65 -12.45 -6.06 -2.69
CA TRP A 65 -12.24 -5.19 -1.52
C TRP A 65 -12.58 -3.72 -1.81
N CYS A 66 -12.37 -3.25 -3.05
CA CYS A 66 -12.81 -1.90 -3.46
C CYS A 66 -14.33 -1.76 -3.46
N ASP A 67 -15.08 -2.82 -3.75
CA ASP A 67 -16.55 -2.84 -3.72
C ASP A 67 -17.09 -3.03 -2.28
N GLU A 68 -16.27 -3.47 -1.36
CA GLU A 68 -16.56 -3.61 0.07
C GLU A 68 -16.20 -2.33 0.86
N THR A 69 -15.87 -2.50 2.13
CA THR A 69 -15.62 -1.39 3.06
C THR A 69 -14.16 -0.94 3.14
N ALA A 70 -13.25 -1.53 2.37
CA ALA A 70 -11.86 -1.08 2.35
C ALA A 70 -11.76 0.35 1.79
N ASP A 71 -11.00 1.21 2.45
CA ASP A 71 -10.67 2.57 2.00
C ASP A 71 -9.32 2.62 1.31
N VAL A 72 -8.40 1.81 1.81
CA VAL A 72 -7.03 1.66 1.31
C VAL A 72 -6.68 0.17 1.23
N ILE A 73 -5.89 -0.21 0.24
CA ILE A 73 -5.31 -1.55 0.12
C ILE A 73 -3.79 -1.40 0.04
N ILE A 74 -3.06 -2.14 0.86
CA ILE A 74 -1.59 -2.19 0.81
C ILE A 74 -1.18 -3.61 0.47
N SER A 75 -0.57 -3.78 -0.70
CA SER A 75 0.01 -5.06 -1.10
C SER A 75 1.52 -5.08 -0.87
N THR A 76 2.07 -6.26 -0.57
CA THR A 76 3.50 -6.49 -0.42
C THR A 76 3.91 -7.77 -1.13
N GLY A 77 4.94 -7.69 -1.95
CA GLY A 77 5.45 -8.79 -2.79
C GLY A 77 5.03 -8.71 -4.25
N GLY A 78 5.64 -9.55 -5.09
CA GLY A 78 5.39 -9.62 -6.53
C GLY A 78 5.72 -8.35 -7.32
N THR A 79 6.60 -7.49 -6.80
CA THR A 79 6.97 -6.20 -7.44
C THR A 79 8.37 -6.19 -8.04
N GLY A 80 9.08 -7.32 -8.07
CA GLY A 80 10.41 -7.45 -8.65
C GLY A 80 10.40 -7.47 -10.18
N LEU A 81 11.52 -7.87 -10.78
CA LEU A 81 11.74 -7.85 -12.23
C LEU A 81 11.66 -9.22 -12.87
N THR A 82 11.38 -10.28 -12.10
CA THR A 82 11.28 -11.63 -12.67
C THR A 82 9.94 -11.85 -13.35
N GLY A 83 9.84 -12.85 -14.19
CA GLY A 83 8.58 -13.19 -14.86
C GLY A 83 7.46 -13.67 -13.91
N ARG A 84 7.78 -13.92 -12.63
CA ARG A 84 6.81 -14.26 -11.60
C ARG A 84 6.26 -13.01 -10.89
N ASP A 85 7.00 -11.91 -10.91
CA ASP A 85 6.60 -10.66 -10.29
C ASP A 85 5.55 -9.96 -11.16
N ILE A 86 4.27 -10.10 -10.83
CA ILE A 86 3.14 -9.66 -11.66
C ILE A 86 2.18 -8.71 -10.93
N THR A 87 2.50 -8.30 -9.70
CA THR A 87 1.63 -7.40 -8.93
C THR A 87 1.42 -6.08 -9.65
N ILE A 88 2.48 -5.51 -10.21
CA ILE A 88 2.40 -4.23 -10.91
C ILE A 88 1.54 -4.35 -12.16
N GLU A 89 1.72 -5.40 -12.96
CA GLU A 89 0.92 -5.68 -14.14
C GLU A 89 -0.57 -5.87 -13.81
N ALA A 90 -0.87 -6.49 -12.66
CA ALA A 90 -2.25 -6.61 -12.19
C ALA A 90 -2.86 -5.24 -11.83
N LEU A 91 -2.10 -4.37 -11.18
CA LEU A 91 -2.56 -3.03 -10.79
C LEU A 91 -2.71 -2.11 -12.01
N GLU A 92 -1.80 -2.19 -12.98
CA GLU A 92 -1.84 -1.41 -14.22
C GLU A 92 -3.14 -1.66 -15.02
N GLU A 93 -3.67 -2.88 -14.99
CA GLU A 93 -4.91 -3.23 -15.69
C GLU A 93 -6.19 -2.69 -15.00
N ILE A 94 -6.15 -2.40 -13.71
CA ILE A 94 -7.34 -1.97 -12.94
C ILE A 94 -7.28 -0.53 -12.46
N LYS A 95 -6.19 0.19 -12.73
CA LYS A 95 -6.04 1.57 -12.25
C LYS A 95 -6.96 2.55 -12.98
N ASP A 96 -7.61 3.42 -12.23
CA ASP A 96 -8.26 4.61 -12.76
C ASP A 96 -7.24 5.74 -12.94
N LYS A 97 -6.31 5.89 -11.96
CA LYS A 97 -5.23 6.88 -11.95
C LYS A 97 -3.99 6.31 -11.28
N GLU A 98 -2.84 6.76 -11.71
CA GLU A 98 -1.57 6.50 -11.04
C GLU A 98 -1.22 7.63 -10.06
N ILE A 99 -0.46 7.29 -9.01
CA ILE A 99 0.14 8.23 -8.06
C ILE A 99 1.66 8.14 -8.19
N PRO A 100 2.26 8.75 -9.23
CA PRO A 100 3.70 8.58 -9.54
C PRO A 100 4.60 8.97 -8.37
N GLY A 101 4.23 10.06 -7.67
CA GLY A 101 4.98 10.56 -6.53
C GLY A 101 5.14 9.55 -5.38
N PHE A 102 4.26 8.55 -5.27
CA PHE A 102 4.44 7.50 -4.27
C PHE A 102 5.68 6.64 -4.58
N GLY A 103 5.78 6.12 -5.81
CA GLY A 103 6.91 5.32 -6.24
C GLY A 103 8.22 6.10 -6.25
N GLU A 104 8.19 7.38 -6.66
CA GLU A 104 9.34 8.28 -6.66
C GLU A 104 9.86 8.49 -5.24
N LEU A 105 8.99 8.88 -4.31
CA LEU A 105 9.35 9.12 -2.92
C LEU A 105 9.84 7.83 -2.24
N PHE A 106 9.17 6.70 -2.48
CA PHE A 106 9.59 5.41 -1.95
C PHE A 106 11.02 5.06 -2.40
N ARG A 107 11.34 5.21 -3.69
CA ARG A 107 12.69 4.95 -4.21
C ARG A 107 13.73 5.91 -3.64
N MET A 108 13.40 7.18 -3.44
CA MET A 108 14.30 8.15 -2.78
C MET A 108 14.63 7.74 -1.33
N ILE A 109 13.65 7.24 -0.60
CA ILE A 109 13.83 6.75 0.78
C ILE A 109 14.69 5.49 0.77
N SER A 110 14.32 4.50 -0.04
CA SER A 110 15.05 3.23 -0.17
C SER A 110 16.50 3.42 -0.60
N TYR A 111 16.81 4.43 -1.43
CA TYR A 111 18.17 4.72 -1.84
C TYR A 111 19.11 5.00 -0.66
N LYS A 112 18.60 5.59 0.42
CA LYS A 112 19.40 5.86 1.64
C LYS A 112 19.83 4.58 2.35
N THR A 113 19.06 3.49 2.20
CA THR A 113 19.29 2.22 2.89
C THR A 113 20.01 1.21 2.01
N ILE A 114 19.58 1.07 0.74
CA ILE A 114 20.05 0.03 -0.17
C ILE A 114 20.79 0.56 -1.40
N GLY A 115 21.01 1.88 -1.48
CA GLY A 115 21.75 2.52 -2.58
C GLY A 115 21.13 2.25 -3.96
N PRO A 116 21.96 2.04 -5.00
CA PRO A 116 21.50 1.83 -6.38
C PRO A 116 20.59 0.60 -6.58
N SER A 117 20.55 -0.36 -5.65
CA SER A 117 19.67 -1.51 -5.72
C SER A 117 18.19 -1.11 -5.76
N THR A 118 17.86 0.09 -5.30
CA THR A 118 16.50 0.64 -5.35
C THR A 118 15.94 0.77 -6.78
N ILE A 119 16.79 0.78 -7.81
CA ILE A 119 16.37 0.81 -9.23
C ILE A 119 15.50 -0.39 -9.60
N GLN A 120 15.64 -1.50 -8.89
CA GLN A 120 14.85 -2.71 -9.10
C GLN A 120 13.45 -2.64 -8.45
N SER A 121 13.16 -1.61 -7.65
CA SER A 121 11.88 -1.47 -7.00
C SER A 121 10.83 -0.88 -7.95
N ARG A 122 9.77 -1.63 -8.17
CA ARG A 122 8.58 -1.18 -8.91
C ARG A 122 7.43 -0.77 -7.98
N ALA A 123 7.76 -0.25 -6.78
CA ALA A 123 6.72 0.28 -5.88
C ALA A 123 5.82 1.27 -6.62
N LEU A 124 4.50 1.11 -6.44
CA LEU A 124 3.45 1.81 -7.20
C LEU A 124 2.31 2.22 -6.27
N GLY A 125 1.77 3.42 -6.49
CA GLY A 125 0.50 3.85 -5.91
C GLY A 125 -0.51 4.13 -7.01
N ILE A 126 -1.75 3.65 -6.84
CA ILE A 126 -2.85 3.89 -7.77
C ILE A 126 -4.15 4.25 -7.05
N ILE A 127 -5.10 4.77 -7.82
CA ILE A 127 -6.50 4.86 -7.45
C ILE A 127 -7.29 3.88 -8.32
N CYS A 128 -8.15 3.10 -7.70
CA CYS A 128 -9.09 2.20 -8.36
C CYS A 128 -10.45 2.27 -7.67
N LYS A 129 -11.53 2.51 -8.41
CA LYS A 129 -12.91 2.65 -7.88
C LYS A 129 -13.02 3.62 -6.70
N GLY A 130 -12.18 4.68 -6.68
CA GLY A 130 -12.15 5.65 -5.61
C GLY A 130 -11.53 5.14 -4.31
N LYS A 131 -10.63 4.17 -4.38
CA LYS A 131 -9.82 3.65 -3.28
C LYS A 131 -8.35 3.81 -3.60
N TYR A 132 -7.52 3.99 -2.57
CA TYR A 132 -6.06 3.98 -2.72
C TYR A 132 -5.51 2.56 -2.65
N ILE A 133 -4.59 2.24 -3.55
CA ILE A 133 -3.90 0.96 -3.56
C ILE A 133 -2.40 1.23 -3.68
N PHE A 134 -1.63 0.66 -2.77
CA PHE A 134 -0.17 0.78 -2.73
C PHE A 134 0.48 -0.59 -2.84
N ALA A 135 1.37 -0.76 -3.82
CA ALA A 135 2.19 -1.96 -3.96
C ALA A 135 3.61 -1.70 -3.46
N LEU A 136 4.06 -2.55 -2.55
CA LEU A 136 5.37 -2.49 -1.89
C LEU A 136 6.19 -3.75 -2.18
N PRO A 137 7.52 -3.65 -2.20
CA PRO A 137 8.37 -4.84 -2.22
C PRO A 137 8.13 -5.75 -1.02
N GLY A 138 8.35 -7.06 -1.21
CA GLY A 138 8.05 -8.11 -0.22
C GLY A 138 8.99 -8.18 0.98
N SER A 139 9.93 -7.26 1.16
CA SER A 139 10.87 -7.27 2.28
C SER A 139 10.34 -6.50 3.49
N SER A 140 10.71 -6.97 4.69
CA SER A 140 10.36 -6.30 5.95
C SER A 140 10.88 -4.87 6.02
N GLY A 141 12.08 -4.60 5.50
CA GLY A 141 12.65 -3.25 5.43
C GLY A 141 11.80 -2.32 4.55
N ALA A 142 11.44 -2.77 3.34
CA ALA A 142 10.66 -1.98 2.40
C ALA A 142 9.29 -1.57 2.96
N VAL A 143 8.56 -2.51 3.60
CA VAL A 143 7.25 -2.17 4.19
C VAL A 143 7.38 -1.27 5.41
N THR A 144 8.46 -1.41 6.18
CA THR A 144 8.76 -0.52 7.30
C THR A 144 9.07 0.89 6.81
N ASP A 145 9.95 1.04 5.84
CA ASP A 145 10.33 2.34 5.27
C ASP A 145 9.12 3.04 4.64
N ALA A 146 8.33 2.31 3.83
CA ALA A 146 7.12 2.86 3.22
C ALA A 146 6.11 3.35 4.27
N TRP A 147 5.94 2.59 5.35
CA TRP A 147 5.03 2.97 6.43
C TRP A 147 5.56 4.17 7.21
N GLU A 148 6.80 4.07 7.72
CA GLU A 148 7.36 5.07 8.62
C GLU A 148 7.61 6.43 7.96
N GLU A 149 7.94 6.43 6.67
CA GLU A 149 8.35 7.65 5.98
C GLU A 149 7.24 8.24 5.08
N ILE A 150 6.23 7.44 4.71
CA ILE A 150 5.18 7.89 3.78
C ILE A 150 3.78 7.62 4.35
N LEU A 151 3.40 6.34 4.51
CA LEU A 151 1.99 5.96 4.67
C LEU A 151 1.40 6.43 5.98
N LYS A 152 2.10 6.31 7.11
CA LYS A 152 1.58 6.75 8.41
C LYS A 152 1.23 8.24 8.45
N PHE A 153 1.90 9.07 7.62
CA PHE A 153 1.59 10.49 7.51
C PHE A 153 0.45 10.74 6.54
N GLN A 154 0.50 10.11 5.37
CA GLN A 154 -0.52 10.30 4.34
C GLN A 154 -1.86 9.67 4.70
N LEU A 155 -1.87 8.69 5.60
CA LEU A 155 -3.07 8.05 6.14
C LEU A 155 -3.52 8.64 7.49
N ASP A 156 -3.00 9.80 7.88
CA ASP A 156 -3.45 10.55 9.06
C ASP A 156 -4.10 11.88 8.63
N ALA A 157 -5.39 12.05 8.92
CA ALA A 157 -6.15 13.26 8.59
C ALA A 157 -5.59 14.53 9.25
N ARG A 158 -4.77 14.39 10.28
CA ARG A 158 -4.12 15.49 11.02
C ARG A 158 -2.82 15.96 10.35
N PHE A 159 -2.27 15.18 9.39
CA PHE A 159 -1.02 15.54 8.72
C PHE A 159 -1.21 16.76 7.80
N VAL A 160 -0.31 17.72 7.90
CA VAL A 160 -0.33 18.95 7.10
C VAL A 160 0.95 19.10 6.28
N PRO A 161 0.89 19.69 5.07
CA PRO A 161 -0.22 20.51 4.52
C PRO A 161 -1.35 19.68 3.89
N CYS A 162 -1.11 18.43 3.43
CA CYS A 162 -2.10 17.60 2.77
C CYS A 162 -1.88 16.12 3.09
N ASN A 163 -2.94 15.34 3.02
CA ASN A 163 -2.95 13.91 3.27
C ASN A 163 -4.02 13.21 2.40
N PHE A 164 -3.90 11.90 2.22
CA PHE A 164 -4.84 11.13 1.42
C PHE A 164 -6.23 11.03 2.04
N ILE A 165 -6.33 11.00 3.38
CA ILE A 165 -7.62 10.85 4.07
C ILE A 165 -8.60 11.96 3.70
N ASN A 166 -8.12 13.20 3.65
CA ASN A 166 -8.97 14.36 3.31
C ASN A 166 -9.42 14.35 1.84
N ILE A 167 -8.81 13.55 0.99
CA ILE A 167 -9.13 13.44 -0.43
C ILE A 167 -10.10 12.26 -0.70
N ILE A 168 -10.14 11.24 0.17
CA ILE A 168 -11.01 10.05 -0.02
C ILE A 168 -12.44 10.42 -0.42
N PRO A 169 -13.15 11.36 0.23
CA PRO A 169 -14.53 11.69 -0.15
C PRO A 169 -14.68 12.22 -1.58
N ARG A 170 -13.59 12.75 -2.15
CA ARG A 170 -13.55 13.39 -3.46
C ARG A 170 -13.02 12.50 -4.59
N LEU A 171 -12.53 11.29 -4.29
CA LEU A 171 -11.93 10.41 -5.29
C LEU A 171 -12.92 9.97 -6.38
N LYS A 172 -14.22 10.05 -6.12
CA LYS A 172 -15.30 9.69 -7.07
C LYS A 172 -15.94 10.91 -7.75
N GLU A 173 -15.44 12.12 -7.50
CA GLU A 173 -15.91 13.32 -8.20
C GLU A 173 -15.63 13.20 -9.71
N LYS A 174 -16.62 13.58 -10.53
CA LYS A 174 -16.55 13.61 -12.00
C LYS A 174 -16.25 15.01 -12.49
#